data_af02c07bef3ec6c0003936030aa3e3e8
#
_entry.id   af02c07bef3ec6c0003936030aa3e3e8
#
_cell.length_a   1.000
_cell.length_b   1.000
_cell.length_c   1.000
_cell.angle_alpha   90.00
_cell.angle_beta   90.00
_cell.angle_gamma   90.00
#
_symmetry.space_group_name_H-M   'P 1'
#
loop_
_entity.id
_entity.type
_entity.pdbx_description
1 polymer ?
#
loop_
_entity_poly.entity_id
_entity_poly.type
_entity_poly.pdbx_seq_one_letter_code
_entity_poly.pdbx_strand_id
1 'polypeptide(L)'
;MIRLRDSEWERIRDHFPEENIPDGRSGRKPIPTRQVLEAVLWILNTGAQWHMLPQCYPNYKTVHRRFQAWCRSEVLRGVLTDIANELRERGALDEEECFIDATFAMAKGGGAEVAPTKRGKGMKIMAIVDRHGLPLSVSTHAANHHEVRLVQLCFDFYLIEAKPENLVGDRAYDSDPLDDSLRQEGIELIAPHRSNHPGALGVLSRKLPRVRPTRLPRHPVQAILR
;
A
#
# COMPACT_ATOMS: atom_id res chain seq x y z
N MET A 1 10.07 -9.12 -19.37
CA MET A 1 9.17 -8.04 -19.85
C MET A 1 7.83 -8.22 -19.18
N ILE A 2 7.24 -7.18 -18.59
CA ILE A 2 5.86 -7.22 -18.05
C ILE A 2 4.92 -6.83 -19.18
N ARG A 3 3.85 -7.60 -19.36
CA ARG A 3 2.79 -7.35 -20.31
C ARG A 3 1.45 -7.59 -19.61
N LEU A 4 0.55 -6.63 -19.72
CA LEU A 4 -0.83 -6.79 -19.30
C LEU A 4 -1.60 -7.61 -20.35
N ARG A 5 -2.48 -8.48 -19.90
CA ARG A 5 -3.47 -9.11 -20.78
C ARG A 5 -4.49 -8.08 -21.24
N ASP A 6 -5.14 -8.31 -22.37
CA ASP A 6 -6.14 -7.37 -22.86
C ASP A 6 -7.28 -7.20 -21.85
N SER A 7 -7.73 -8.30 -21.23
CA SER A 7 -8.76 -8.25 -20.20
C SER A 7 -8.36 -7.46 -18.95
N GLU A 8 -7.07 -7.47 -18.58
CA GLU A 8 -6.56 -6.67 -17.46
C GLU A 8 -6.51 -5.19 -17.79
N TRP A 9 -6.10 -4.88 -19.04
CA TRP A 9 -6.05 -3.51 -19.51
C TRP A 9 -7.45 -2.90 -19.65
N GLU A 10 -8.41 -3.60 -20.27
CA GLU A 10 -9.78 -3.11 -20.44
C GLU A 10 -10.48 -2.75 -19.12
N ARG A 11 -10.14 -3.43 -18.02
CA ARG A 11 -10.71 -3.16 -16.69
C ARG A 11 -10.24 -1.84 -16.08
N ILE A 12 -9.08 -1.34 -16.46
CA ILE A 12 -8.44 -0.19 -15.80
C ILE A 12 -8.21 1.00 -16.73
N ARG A 13 -8.39 0.83 -18.05
CA ARG A 13 -8.05 1.84 -19.06
C ARG A 13 -8.75 3.18 -18.84
N ASP A 14 -10.00 3.14 -18.40
CA ASP A 14 -10.85 4.33 -18.28
C ASP A 14 -10.42 5.27 -17.14
N HIS A 15 -9.58 4.81 -16.21
CA HIS A 15 -8.95 5.66 -15.21
C HIS A 15 -7.91 6.62 -15.81
N PHE A 16 -7.36 6.29 -16.94
CA PHE A 16 -6.27 7.07 -17.54
C PHE A 16 -6.81 8.19 -18.43
N PRO A 17 -6.55 9.47 -18.11
CA PRO A 17 -7.10 10.59 -18.86
C PRO A 17 -6.65 10.60 -20.34
N GLU A 18 -5.54 9.95 -20.66
CA GLU A 18 -5.02 9.86 -22.01
C GLU A 18 -5.86 8.93 -22.94
N GLU A 19 -6.57 7.99 -22.35
CA GLU A 19 -7.48 7.09 -23.10
C GLU A 19 -8.84 7.76 -23.40
N ASN A 20 -9.17 8.83 -22.68
CA ASN A 20 -10.41 9.58 -22.82
C ASN A 20 -10.26 10.80 -23.76
N ILE A 21 -9.16 10.89 -24.50
CA ILE A 21 -8.95 11.97 -25.46
C ILE A 21 -9.69 11.62 -26.76
N PRO A 22 -10.60 12.50 -27.28
CA PRO A 22 -11.28 12.27 -28.54
C PRO A 22 -10.32 12.06 -29.70
N ASP A 23 -10.63 11.11 -30.57
CA ASP A 23 -9.91 10.90 -31.83
C ASP A 23 -9.99 12.15 -32.71
N GLY A 24 -8.88 12.49 -33.36
CA GLY A 24 -8.87 13.58 -34.34
C GLY A 24 -8.10 14.85 -33.93
N ARG A 25 -7.45 14.88 -32.76
CA ARG A 25 -6.52 15.98 -32.44
C ARG A 25 -5.32 15.95 -33.41
N SER A 26 -5.04 17.11 -34.02
CA SER A 26 -3.82 17.31 -34.81
C SER A 26 -2.59 17.24 -33.91
N GLY A 27 -1.50 16.67 -34.41
CA GLY A 27 -0.23 16.57 -33.72
C GLY A 27 0.28 15.13 -33.56
N ARG A 28 1.44 14.98 -32.92
CA ARG A 28 2.04 13.66 -32.66
C ARG A 28 1.16 12.88 -31.67
N LYS A 29 0.74 11.69 -32.05
CA LYS A 29 0.01 10.78 -31.17
C LYS A 29 0.82 10.50 -29.89
N PRO A 30 0.20 10.53 -28.70
CA PRO A 30 0.86 10.17 -27.47
C PRO A 30 1.28 8.69 -27.50
N ILE A 31 2.33 8.37 -26.75
CA ILE A 31 2.73 6.97 -26.53
C ILE A 31 1.57 6.25 -25.86
N PRO A 32 1.19 5.04 -26.34
CA PRO A 32 0.07 4.28 -25.76
C PRO A 32 0.20 4.13 -24.24
N THR A 33 -0.87 4.41 -23.52
CA THR A 33 -0.90 4.41 -22.06
C THR A 33 -0.54 3.06 -21.47
N ARG A 34 -1.07 1.98 -22.06
CA ARG A 34 -0.74 0.61 -21.68
C ARG A 34 0.76 0.34 -21.68
N GLN A 35 1.49 0.77 -22.73
CA GLN A 35 2.95 0.58 -22.80
C GLN A 35 3.69 1.36 -21.69
N VAL A 36 3.20 2.53 -21.34
CA VAL A 36 3.77 3.32 -20.25
C VAL A 36 3.50 2.67 -18.91
N LEU A 37 2.28 2.16 -18.70
CA LEU A 37 1.91 1.44 -17.47
C LEU A 37 2.74 0.15 -17.32
N GLU A 38 2.88 -0.65 -18.38
CA GLU A 38 3.72 -1.85 -18.37
C GLU A 38 5.19 -1.53 -18.01
N ALA A 39 5.70 -0.39 -18.48
CA ALA A 39 7.04 0.08 -18.12
C ALA A 39 7.13 0.51 -16.65
N VAL A 40 6.11 1.19 -16.12
CA VAL A 40 6.02 1.53 -14.68
C VAL A 40 5.98 0.26 -13.85
N LEU A 41 5.13 -0.70 -14.19
CA LEU A 41 5.02 -1.98 -13.49
C LEU A 41 6.35 -2.75 -13.51
N TRP A 42 7.10 -2.67 -14.61
CA TRP A 42 8.43 -3.28 -14.68
C TRP A 42 9.40 -2.63 -13.68
N ILE A 43 9.44 -1.31 -13.59
CA ILE A 43 10.26 -0.57 -12.61
C ILE A 43 9.86 -0.95 -11.18
N LEU A 44 8.56 -0.96 -10.87
CA LEU A 44 8.06 -1.29 -9.54
C LEU A 44 8.36 -2.74 -9.14
N ASN A 45 8.27 -3.67 -10.11
CA ASN A 45 8.55 -5.08 -9.85
C ASN A 45 10.05 -5.38 -9.68
N THR A 46 10.93 -4.68 -10.41
CA THR A 46 12.37 -4.94 -10.38
C THR A 46 13.12 -4.10 -9.34
N GLY A 47 12.55 -2.97 -8.91
CA GLY A 47 13.25 -1.98 -8.10
C GLY A 47 14.39 -1.27 -8.83
N ALA A 48 14.45 -1.39 -10.17
CA ALA A 48 15.51 -0.80 -10.98
C ALA A 48 15.41 0.74 -11.01
N GLN A 49 16.52 1.41 -11.25
CA GLN A 49 16.51 2.85 -11.47
C GLN A 49 15.87 3.18 -12.83
N TRP A 50 15.17 4.31 -12.93
CA TRP A 50 14.43 4.70 -14.13
C TRP A 50 15.25 4.64 -15.42
N HIS A 51 16.50 5.07 -15.39
CA HIS A 51 17.37 5.06 -16.57
C HIS A 51 17.79 3.65 -17.03
N MET A 52 17.56 2.63 -16.19
CA MET A 52 17.82 1.21 -16.50
C MET A 52 16.64 0.55 -17.20
N LEU A 53 15.54 1.29 -17.49
CA LEU A 53 14.40 0.75 -18.20
C LEU A 53 14.84 0.20 -19.57
N PRO A 54 14.52 -1.09 -19.89
CA PRO A 54 14.90 -1.71 -21.15
C PRO A 54 14.36 -0.97 -22.36
N GLN A 55 15.14 -0.97 -23.47
CA GLN A 55 14.79 -0.26 -24.71
C GLN A 55 13.51 -0.77 -25.40
N CYS A 56 13.01 -1.94 -25.01
CA CYS A 56 11.72 -2.46 -25.50
C CYS A 56 10.51 -1.72 -24.93
N TYR A 57 10.72 -0.87 -23.91
CA TYR A 57 9.73 0.05 -23.35
C TYR A 57 9.93 1.47 -23.89
N PRO A 58 8.96 2.37 -23.73
CA PRO A 58 9.12 3.77 -24.06
C PRO A 58 10.27 4.42 -23.28
N ASN A 59 10.76 5.57 -23.79
CA ASN A 59 11.84 6.30 -23.14
C ASN A 59 11.54 6.59 -21.65
N TYR A 60 12.45 6.25 -20.78
CA TYR A 60 12.28 6.34 -19.33
C TYR A 60 11.88 7.74 -18.83
N LYS A 61 12.36 8.83 -19.45
CA LYS A 61 11.97 10.21 -19.08
C LYS A 61 10.48 10.46 -19.30
N THR A 62 9.93 9.91 -20.39
CA THR A 62 8.50 10.01 -20.69
C THR A 62 7.69 9.17 -19.73
N VAL A 63 8.12 7.93 -19.47
CA VAL A 63 7.47 7.02 -18.51
C VAL A 63 7.43 7.64 -17.11
N HIS A 64 8.57 8.11 -16.61
CA HIS A 64 8.68 8.72 -15.28
C HIS A 64 7.80 9.97 -15.15
N ARG A 65 7.80 10.85 -16.16
CA ARG A 65 6.94 12.06 -16.16
C ARG A 65 5.46 11.71 -16.10
N ARG A 66 5.00 10.70 -16.86
CA ARG A 66 3.61 10.24 -16.82
C ARG A 66 3.26 9.58 -15.50
N PHE A 67 4.14 8.72 -14.98
CA PHE A 67 3.99 8.14 -13.66
C PHE A 67 3.80 9.21 -12.58
N GLN A 68 4.66 10.25 -12.57
CA GLN A 68 4.50 11.36 -11.63
C GLN A 68 3.18 12.13 -11.83
N ALA A 69 2.70 12.28 -13.06
CA ALA A 69 1.40 12.89 -13.32
C ALA A 69 0.26 12.05 -12.74
N TRP A 70 0.26 10.75 -12.98
CA TRP A 70 -0.74 9.81 -12.44
C TRP A 70 -0.73 9.75 -10.91
N CYS A 71 0.45 9.83 -10.28
CA CYS A 71 0.54 9.93 -8.82
C CYS A 71 -0.11 11.21 -8.28
N ARG A 72 0.16 12.37 -8.92
CA ARG A 72 -0.41 13.66 -8.49
C ARG A 72 -1.92 13.78 -8.70
N SER A 73 -2.45 13.12 -9.71
CA SER A 73 -3.87 13.13 -10.05
C SER A 73 -4.65 11.94 -9.49
N GLU A 74 -4.05 11.17 -8.58
CA GLU A 74 -4.66 10.02 -7.88
C GLU A 74 -5.17 8.89 -8.81
N VAL A 75 -4.79 8.89 -10.10
CA VAL A 75 -5.21 7.88 -11.10
C VAL A 75 -4.88 6.47 -10.62
N LEU A 76 -3.66 6.26 -10.14
CA LEU A 76 -3.24 4.92 -9.69
C LEU A 76 -3.98 4.49 -8.43
N ARG A 77 -4.34 5.43 -7.55
CA ARG A 77 -5.18 5.15 -6.39
C ARG A 77 -6.58 4.69 -6.83
N GLY A 78 -7.19 5.40 -7.78
CA GLY A 78 -8.48 5.00 -8.35
C GLY A 78 -8.46 3.58 -8.90
N VAL A 79 -7.42 3.24 -9.68
CA VAL A 79 -7.22 1.88 -10.19
C VAL A 79 -7.16 0.85 -9.05
N LEU A 80 -6.40 1.11 -8.00
CA LEU A 80 -6.28 0.20 -6.86
C LEU A 80 -7.57 0.08 -6.08
N THR A 81 -8.31 1.17 -5.91
CA THR A 81 -9.62 1.18 -5.24
C THR A 81 -10.63 0.30 -5.99
N ASP A 82 -10.72 0.43 -7.31
CA ASP A 82 -11.66 -0.37 -8.11
C ASP A 82 -11.28 -1.86 -8.09
N ILE A 83 -9.98 -2.18 -8.17
CA ILE A 83 -9.52 -3.56 -8.05
C ILE A 83 -9.85 -4.13 -6.65
N ALA A 84 -9.66 -3.35 -5.58
CA ALA A 84 -9.97 -3.79 -4.22
C ALA A 84 -11.48 -4.04 -4.04
N ASN A 85 -12.33 -3.14 -4.56
CA ASN A 85 -13.78 -3.33 -4.53
C ASN A 85 -14.22 -4.55 -5.34
N GLU A 86 -13.65 -4.79 -6.51
CA GLU A 86 -13.94 -5.99 -7.30
C GLU A 86 -13.53 -7.28 -6.58
N LEU A 87 -12.38 -7.29 -5.89
CA LEU A 87 -11.95 -8.44 -5.08
C LEU A 87 -12.91 -8.66 -3.90
N ARG A 88 -13.36 -7.57 -3.29
CA ARG A 88 -14.36 -7.60 -2.21
C ARG A 88 -15.68 -8.21 -2.68
N GLU A 89 -16.23 -7.73 -3.80
CA GLU A 89 -17.48 -8.25 -4.38
C GLU A 89 -17.40 -9.75 -4.73
N ARG A 90 -16.22 -10.22 -5.08
CA ARG A 90 -15.96 -11.65 -5.36
C ARG A 90 -15.70 -12.48 -4.09
N GLY A 91 -15.72 -11.87 -2.91
CA GLY A 91 -15.37 -12.55 -1.66
C GLY A 91 -13.91 -13.02 -1.60
N ALA A 92 -13.03 -12.39 -2.38
CA ALA A 92 -11.60 -12.73 -2.43
C ALA A 92 -10.76 -11.86 -1.49
N LEU A 93 -11.38 -10.92 -0.79
CA LEU A 93 -10.78 -10.05 0.20
C LEU A 93 -11.37 -10.36 1.57
N ASP A 94 -10.53 -10.46 2.58
CA ASP A 94 -10.95 -10.69 3.96
C ASP A 94 -11.06 -9.36 4.71
N GLU A 95 -12.27 -9.05 5.17
CA GLU A 95 -12.56 -7.85 5.96
C GLU A 95 -12.63 -8.15 7.46
N GLU A 96 -12.66 -9.44 7.87
CA GLU A 96 -12.78 -9.80 9.28
C GLU A 96 -11.45 -9.60 10.00
N GLU A 97 -10.35 -10.08 9.41
CA GLU A 97 -9.03 -10.05 10.04
C GLU A 97 -7.99 -9.39 9.13
N CYS A 98 -7.45 -8.25 9.59
CA CYS A 98 -6.39 -7.51 8.92
C CYS A 98 -5.15 -7.39 9.79
N PHE A 99 -4.01 -7.21 9.18
CA PHE A 99 -2.72 -7.11 9.84
C PHE A 99 -2.12 -5.74 9.58
N ILE A 100 -1.60 -5.10 10.63
CA ILE A 100 -0.87 -3.84 10.52
C ILE A 100 0.60 -4.04 10.86
N ASP A 101 1.46 -3.48 10.02
CA ASP A 101 2.91 -3.47 10.25
C ASP A 101 3.54 -2.18 9.72
N ALA A 102 4.70 -1.85 10.26
CA ALA A 102 5.47 -0.69 9.87
C ALA A 102 6.90 -1.08 9.48
N THR A 103 7.35 -0.52 8.38
CA THR A 103 8.72 -0.71 7.90
C THR A 103 9.46 0.62 7.81
N PHE A 104 10.74 0.64 8.21
CA PHE A 104 11.64 1.77 8.02
C PHE A 104 12.31 1.68 6.66
N ALA A 105 12.10 2.69 5.83
CA ALA A 105 12.78 2.83 4.55
C ALA A 105 13.85 3.94 4.63
N MET A 106 15.11 3.56 4.43
CA MET A 106 16.23 4.49 4.44
C MET A 106 16.17 5.41 3.21
N ALA A 107 16.30 6.72 3.41
CA ALA A 107 16.32 7.69 2.34
C ALA A 107 17.74 8.22 2.10
N LYS A 108 18.20 8.12 0.85
CA LYS A 108 19.49 8.69 0.43
C LYS A 108 19.45 10.22 0.25
N GLY A 109 18.26 10.75 -0.05
CA GLY A 109 18.00 12.18 -0.23
C GLY A 109 17.11 12.77 0.85
N GLY A 110 16.67 14.00 0.64
CA GLY A 110 15.64 14.65 1.45
C GLY A 110 14.23 14.36 0.88
N GLY A 111 13.21 14.77 1.62
CA GLY A 111 11.80 14.66 1.25
C GLY A 111 10.95 15.14 2.42
N ALA A 112 9.68 15.49 2.17
CA ALA A 112 8.78 16.01 3.20
C ALA A 112 8.60 15.03 4.37
N GLU A 113 8.57 13.72 4.06
CA GLU A 113 8.40 12.63 5.04
C GLU A 113 9.74 12.01 5.51
N VAL A 114 10.88 12.63 5.16
CA VAL A 114 12.19 12.12 5.58
C VAL A 114 12.63 12.77 6.88
N ALA A 115 12.77 11.96 7.93
CA ALA A 115 13.21 12.41 9.25
C ALA A 115 14.43 11.63 9.75
N PRO A 116 15.26 12.23 10.64
CA PRO A 116 16.37 11.55 11.27
C PRO A 116 15.86 10.58 12.34
N THR A 117 16.49 9.41 12.42
CA THR A 117 16.29 8.41 13.47
C THR A 117 17.63 7.87 13.94
N LYS A 118 17.63 7.03 14.99
CA LYS A 118 18.84 6.30 15.42
C LYS A 118 19.40 5.37 14.32
N ARG A 119 18.56 4.97 13.34
CA ARG A 119 18.94 4.13 12.20
C ARG A 119 19.38 4.93 10.97
N GLY A 120 19.42 6.26 11.05
CA GLY A 120 19.71 7.16 9.93
C GLY A 120 18.49 7.96 9.48
N LYS A 121 18.63 8.67 8.36
CA LYS A 121 17.51 9.39 7.75
C LYS A 121 16.62 8.45 6.96
N GLY A 122 15.31 8.57 7.10
CA GLY A 122 14.38 7.73 6.39
C GLY A 122 12.92 8.11 6.62
N MET A 123 12.06 7.31 6.08
CA MET A 123 10.61 7.38 6.26
C MET A 123 10.09 6.07 6.84
N LYS A 124 8.95 6.13 7.46
CA LYS A 124 8.19 4.97 7.90
C LYS A 124 7.11 4.68 6.88
N ILE A 125 7.02 3.44 6.43
CA ILE A 125 5.94 2.95 5.59
C ILE A 125 5.07 2.09 6.48
N MET A 126 3.79 2.44 6.60
CA MET A 126 2.80 1.65 7.30
C MET A 126 1.88 0.97 6.29
N ALA A 127 1.52 -0.26 6.54
CA ALA A 127 0.62 -1.02 5.70
C ALA A 127 -0.43 -1.76 6.53
N ILE A 128 -1.67 -1.78 6.05
CA ILE A 128 -2.70 -2.68 6.52
C ILE A 128 -2.96 -3.66 5.37
N VAL A 129 -2.91 -4.95 5.67
CA VAL A 129 -3.14 -6.03 4.70
C VAL A 129 -4.19 -6.97 5.25
N ASP A 130 -4.95 -7.63 4.36
CA ASP A 130 -5.84 -8.72 4.76
C ASP A 130 -5.05 -9.99 5.11
N ARG A 131 -5.73 -11.06 5.53
CA ARG A 131 -5.06 -12.33 5.87
C ARG A 131 -4.41 -13.02 4.67
N HIS A 132 -4.77 -12.66 3.45
CA HIS A 132 -4.15 -13.16 2.21
C HIS A 132 -2.90 -12.35 1.81
N GLY A 133 -2.64 -11.24 2.53
CA GLY A 133 -1.54 -10.31 2.25
C GLY A 133 -1.87 -9.27 1.18
N LEU A 134 -3.14 -9.08 0.84
CA LEU A 134 -3.59 -8.03 -0.06
C LEU A 134 -3.56 -6.68 0.67
N PRO A 135 -2.86 -5.67 0.15
CA PRO A 135 -2.76 -4.37 0.80
C PRO A 135 -4.09 -3.59 0.67
N LEU A 136 -4.63 -3.21 1.82
CA LEU A 136 -5.84 -2.39 1.94
C LEU A 136 -5.52 -0.93 2.24
N SER A 137 -4.38 -0.68 2.87
CA SER A 137 -3.84 0.67 3.09
C SER A 137 -2.33 0.63 3.02
N VAL A 138 -1.74 1.65 2.41
CA VAL A 138 -0.31 1.93 2.48
C VAL A 138 -0.12 3.43 2.65
N SER A 139 0.57 3.84 3.72
CA SER A 139 0.85 5.24 3.99
C SER A 139 2.33 5.46 4.33
N THR A 140 2.83 6.65 4.05
CA THR A 140 4.20 7.06 4.37
C THR A 140 4.19 8.18 5.38
N HIS A 141 5.10 8.11 6.34
CA HIS A 141 5.19 9.08 7.43
C HIS A 141 6.65 9.36 7.78
N ALA A 142 6.88 10.50 8.41
CA ALA A 142 8.19 10.83 8.95
C ALA A 142 8.64 9.76 9.97
N ALA A 143 9.86 9.25 9.81
CA ALA A 143 10.34 8.08 10.56
C ALA A 143 10.43 8.29 12.09
N ASN A 144 10.41 9.53 12.56
CA ASN A 144 10.45 9.88 13.98
C ASN A 144 9.08 9.80 14.69
N HIS A 145 7.98 9.60 13.95
CA HIS A 145 6.67 9.43 14.56
C HIS A 145 6.50 8.03 15.16
N HIS A 146 5.79 7.96 16.29
CA HIS A 146 5.45 6.70 16.95
C HIS A 146 4.36 5.97 16.15
N GLU A 147 4.48 4.66 15.95
CA GLU A 147 3.56 3.84 15.16
C GLU A 147 2.11 3.95 15.63
N VAL A 148 1.89 3.88 16.94
CA VAL A 148 0.57 4.03 17.58
C VAL A 148 -0.18 5.29 17.12
N ARG A 149 0.54 6.41 16.95
CA ARG A 149 -0.07 7.69 16.51
C ARG A 149 -0.42 7.71 15.02
N LEU A 150 0.15 6.80 14.25
CA LEU A 150 -0.01 6.74 12.81
C LEU A 150 -1.12 5.79 12.38
N VAL A 151 -1.59 4.90 13.28
CA VAL A 151 -2.61 3.88 12.94
C VAL A 151 -3.86 4.53 12.39
N GLN A 152 -4.38 5.55 13.07
CA GLN A 152 -5.58 6.25 12.64
C GLN A 152 -5.43 6.86 11.24
N LEU A 153 -4.25 7.45 10.95
CA LEU A 153 -3.94 8.02 9.63
C LEU A 153 -3.88 6.98 8.53
N CYS A 154 -3.62 5.69 8.86
CA CYS A 154 -3.64 4.64 7.85
C CYS A 154 -5.05 4.46 7.25
N PHE A 155 -6.10 4.69 8.03
CA PHE A 155 -7.47 4.57 7.53
C PHE A 155 -7.87 5.68 6.55
N ASP A 156 -7.18 6.84 6.55
CA ASP A 156 -7.36 7.90 5.54
C ASP A 156 -6.93 7.43 4.14
N PHE A 157 -6.07 6.40 4.09
CA PHE A 157 -5.56 5.80 2.86
C PHE A 157 -6.18 4.43 2.55
N TYR A 158 -7.23 4.04 3.27
CA TYR A 158 -7.90 2.77 3.06
C TYR A 158 -8.55 2.72 1.67
N LEU A 159 -8.41 1.59 0.97
CA LEU A 159 -8.88 1.46 -0.41
C LEU A 159 -10.37 1.13 -0.52
N ILE A 160 -10.96 0.60 0.55
CA ILE A 160 -12.38 0.21 0.62
C ILE A 160 -13.06 0.94 1.79
N GLU A 161 -14.37 1.12 1.71
CA GLU A 161 -15.12 1.81 2.77
C GLU A 161 -15.25 0.98 4.06
N ALA A 162 -15.33 -0.36 3.93
CA ALA A 162 -15.46 -1.24 5.08
C ALA A 162 -14.15 -1.32 5.86
N LYS A 163 -14.23 -1.09 7.19
CA LYS A 163 -13.10 -1.26 8.11
C LYS A 163 -13.05 -2.70 8.61
N PRO A 164 -11.85 -3.21 8.98
CA PRO A 164 -11.72 -4.57 9.53
C PRO A 164 -12.41 -4.68 10.89
N GLU A 165 -12.95 -5.86 11.20
CA GLU A 165 -13.45 -6.15 12.54
C GLU A 165 -12.28 -6.32 13.53
N ASN A 166 -11.23 -7.02 13.08
CA ASN A 166 -10.02 -7.31 13.87
C ASN A 166 -8.78 -6.76 13.19
N LEU A 167 -8.00 -5.97 13.91
CA LEU A 167 -6.71 -5.46 13.45
C LEU A 167 -5.59 -6.07 14.29
N VAL A 168 -4.79 -6.95 13.70
CA VAL A 168 -3.70 -7.65 14.36
C VAL A 168 -2.39 -6.90 14.15
N GLY A 169 -1.73 -6.53 15.24
CA GLY A 169 -0.44 -5.83 15.22
C GLY A 169 0.60 -6.51 16.09
N ASP A 170 1.84 -6.02 15.99
CA ASP A 170 2.91 -6.44 16.88
C ASP A 170 2.80 -5.74 18.26
N ARG A 171 3.73 -6.05 19.16
CA ARG A 171 3.79 -5.48 20.51
C ARG A 171 3.98 -3.95 20.53
N ALA A 172 4.37 -3.33 19.42
CA ALA A 172 4.53 -1.88 19.34
C ALA A 172 3.17 -1.16 19.39
N TYR A 173 2.10 -1.85 18.99
CA TYR A 173 0.73 -1.33 18.95
C TYR A 173 -0.03 -1.49 20.28
N ASP A 174 0.52 -2.16 21.29
CA ASP A 174 -0.09 -2.31 22.62
C ASP A 174 -0.22 -0.95 23.33
N SER A 175 -1.43 -0.39 23.33
CA SER A 175 -1.74 0.96 23.83
C SER A 175 -3.22 1.13 24.11
N ASP A 176 -3.58 1.25 25.41
CA ASP A 176 -4.97 1.43 25.85
C ASP A 176 -5.69 2.59 25.12
N PRO A 177 -5.09 3.80 24.93
CA PRO A 177 -5.74 4.86 24.19
C PRO A 177 -6.00 4.51 22.71
N LEU A 178 -5.16 3.70 22.08
CA LEU A 178 -5.37 3.25 20.70
C LEU A 178 -6.50 2.21 20.66
N ASP A 179 -6.51 1.27 21.61
CA ASP A 179 -7.59 0.27 21.73
C ASP A 179 -8.95 0.93 21.90
N ASP A 180 -9.04 1.95 22.79
CA ASP A 180 -10.28 2.66 23.02
C ASP A 180 -10.73 3.45 21.78
N SER A 181 -9.80 4.08 21.06
CA SER A 181 -10.09 4.81 19.83
C SER A 181 -10.61 3.88 18.73
N LEU A 182 -9.95 2.77 18.49
CA LEU A 182 -10.34 1.81 17.44
C LEU A 182 -11.66 1.11 17.80
N ARG A 183 -11.88 0.79 19.07
CA ARG A 183 -13.15 0.20 19.54
C ARG A 183 -14.35 1.13 19.31
N GLN A 184 -14.18 2.45 19.43
CA GLN A 184 -15.24 3.42 19.07
C GLN A 184 -15.62 3.37 17.59
N GLU A 185 -14.69 2.90 16.75
CA GLU A 185 -14.89 2.71 15.31
C GLU A 185 -15.32 1.29 14.94
N GLY A 186 -15.53 0.42 15.93
CA GLY A 186 -15.94 -0.97 15.74
C GLY A 186 -14.79 -1.93 15.41
N ILE A 187 -13.54 -1.51 15.63
CA ILE A 187 -12.35 -2.31 15.33
C ILE A 187 -11.76 -2.85 16.63
N GLU A 188 -11.56 -4.18 16.74
CA GLU A 188 -10.83 -4.78 17.84
C GLU A 188 -9.34 -4.86 17.50
N LEU A 189 -8.48 -4.14 18.26
CA LEU A 189 -7.03 -4.26 18.11
C LEU A 189 -6.51 -5.44 18.90
N ILE A 190 -5.78 -6.32 18.24
CA ILE A 190 -5.17 -7.52 18.82
C ILE A 190 -3.66 -7.37 18.76
N ALA A 191 -3.05 -7.00 19.90
CA ALA A 191 -1.60 -6.86 20.03
C ALA A 191 -1.10 -7.59 21.29
N PRO A 192 0.10 -8.20 21.27
CA PRO A 192 0.69 -8.81 22.45
C PRO A 192 1.04 -7.75 23.48
N HIS A 193 0.70 -7.97 24.76
CA HIS A 193 1.03 -7.01 25.82
C HIS A 193 2.55 -6.79 25.98
N ARG A 194 2.91 -5.54 26.22
CA ARG A 194 4.28 -5.15 26.62
C ARG A 194 4.57 -5.69 28.01
N SER A 195 5.81 -6.11 28.25
CA SER A 195 6.24 -6.65 29.55
C SER A 195 6.03 -5.68 30.73
N ASN A 196 5.92 -4.40 30.46
CA ASN A 196 5.73 -3.33 31.46
C ASN A 196 4.27 -2.85 31.55
N HIS A 197 3.33 -3.54 30.91
CA HIS A 197 1.92 -3.17 30.98
C HIS A 197 1.33 -3.58 32.34
N PRO A 198 0.59 -2.70 33.05
CA PRO A 198 0.00 -3.01 34.37
C PRO A 198 -0.93 -4.22 34.38
N GLY A 199 -1.52 -4.58 33.25
CA GLY A 199 -2.39 -5.75 33.06
C GLY A 199 -1.67 -7.07 32.75
N ALA A 200 -0.34 -7.08 32.61
CA ALA A 200 0.42 -8.27 32.20
C ALA A 200 0.43 -9.40 33.24
N LEU A 201 0.00 -9.12 34.47
CA LEU A 201 0.01 -10.07 35.60
C LEU A 201 -1.32 -10.80 35.83
N GLY A 202 -2.37 -10.57 35.05
CA GLY A 202 -3.71 -11.10 35.41
C GLY A 202 -4.60 -11.64 34.32
N VAL A 203 -4.29 -11.47 33.04
CA VAL A 203 -5.11 -12.00 31.94
C VAL A 203 -4.34 -13.07 31.20
N LEU A 204 -4.81 -14.32 31.34
CA LEU A 204 -4.44 -15.41 30.45
C LEU A 204 -4.44 -14.87 29.02
N SER A 205 -3.25 -14.85 28.40
CA SER A 205 -3.09 -14.51 27.00
C SER A 205 -4.20 -15.22 26.23
N ARG A 206 -5.12 -14.49 25.62
CA ARG A 206 -5.96 -15.07 24.58
C ARG A 206 -4.95 -15.67 23.61
N LYS A 207 -4.95 -17.00 23.56
CA LYS A 207 -4.06 -17.73 22.64
C LYS A 207 -4.42 -17.23 21.26
N LEU A 208 -3.62 -16.33 20.76
CA LEU A 208 -3.62 -16.02 19.34
C LEU A 208 -3.58 -17.38 18.64
N PRO A 209 -4.50 -17.69 17.74
CA PRO A 209 -4.31 -18.82 16.85
C PRO A 209 -2.90 -18.64 16.29
N ARG A 210 -2.11 -19.72 16.26
CA ARG A 210 -0.77 -19.69 15.66
C ARG A 210 -0.91 -19.50 14.15
N VAL A 211 -1.36 -18.31 13.75
CA VAL A 211 -1.22 -17.85 12.39
C VAL A 211 0.28 -17.55 12.28
N ARG A 212 1.00 -18.46 11.64
CA ARG A 212 2.34 -18.13 11.17
C ARG A 212 2.13 -16.92 10.27
N PRO A 213 2.73 -15.74 10.57
CA PRO A 213 2.69 -14.66 9.61
C PRO A 213 3.26 -15.23 8.33
N THR A 214 2.43 -15.36 7.32
CA THR A 214 2.91 -15.54 5.96
C THR A 214 3.86 -14.38 5.77
N ARG A 215 5.16 -14.67 5.62
CA ARG A 215 6.15 -13.61 5.43
C ARG A 215 5.60 -12.70 4.37
N LEU A 216 5.35 -11.43 4.74
CA LEU A 216 5.01 -10.39 3.77
C LEU A 216 5.93 -10.60 2.57
N PRO A 217 5.42 -10.72 1.36
CA PRO A 217 6.25 -10.88 0.20
C PRO A 217 7.30 -9.78 0.23
N ARG A 218 8.57 -10.10 -0.01
CA ARG A 218 9.71 -9.17 0.12
C ARG A 218 9.52 -7.87 -0.69
N HIS A 219 8.48 -7.84 -1.55
CA HIS A 219 8.01 -6.69 -2.29
C HIS A 219 6.48 -6.70 -2.33
N PRO A 220 5.80 -5.79 -1.58
CA PRO A 220 4.34 -5.71 -1.54
C PRO A 220 3.70 -5.50 -2.93
N VAL A 221 4.42 -4.89 -3.87
CA VAL A 221 3.97 -4.70 -5.26
C VAL A 221 3.79 -6.03 -6.02
N GLN A 222 4.47 -7.11 -5.61
CA GLN A 222 4.30 -8.42 -6.27
C GLN A 222 2.99 -9.14 -5.90
N ALA A 223 2.37 -8.77 -4.78
CA ALA A 223 1.08 -9.34 -4.38
C ALA A 223 -0.09 -8.75 -5.19
N ILE A 224 0.05 -7.51 -5.65
CA ILE A 224 -0.99 -6.81 -6.43
C ILE A 224 -1.06 -7.32 -7.88
N LEU A 225 0.02 -7.95 -8.39
CA LEU A 225 0.15 -8.33 -9.80
C LEU A 225 -0.04 -9.84 -10.07
N ARG A 226 -0.35 -10.64 -9.04
CA ARG A 226 -0.70 -12.06 -9.16
C ARG A 226 -2.18 -12.29 -8.90
#